data_3727bced552a18bbc6da42d8624d3808
#
_entry.id   3727bced552a18bbc6da42d8624d3808
#
_cell.length_a   1.000
_cell.length_b   1.000
_cell.length_c   1.000
_cell.angle_alpha   90.00
_cell.angle_beta   90.00
_cell.angle_gamma   90.00
#
_symmetry.space_group_name_H-M   'P 1'
#
loop_
_entity.id
_entity.type
_entity.pdbx_description
1 polymer ?
#
loop_
_entity_poly.entity_id
_entity_poly.type
_entity_poly.pdbx_seq_one_letter_code
_entity_poly.pdbx_strand_id
1 'polypeptide(L)'
;MCSGNGTNFENIVNNCPEHEVVLMVHNKKHCGAVERAERLGIPHVRLKTKQDDERIELFKVWRADYIILAGYMRILSPKFIDAFPNKIINIHPSLLPKFKGLNAVEQALESGDKTTGCTVHYVTEELDSGAIIDQSTVMICPNDTIETLTHRVQQAEHRLLPLVINNLEESYAIKH
;
A
#
# COMPACT_ATOMS: atom_id res chain seq x y z
N MET A 1 0.70 6.59 -1.89
CA MET A 1 2.15 6.88 -1.99
C MET A 1 2.87 5.72 -2.67
N CYS A 2 3.80 6.00 -3.57
CA CYS A 2 4.48 4.98 -4.40
C CYS A 2 5.99 5.20 -4.47
N SER A 3 6.76 4.12 -4.63
CA SER A 3 8.22 4.17 -4.88
C SER A 3 8.65 3.41 -6.14
N GLY A 4 7.77 2.63 -6.74
CA GLY A 4 8.05 1.71 -7.85
C GLY A 4 7.15 1.93 -9.07
N ASN A 5 6.74 0.83 -9.69
CA ASN A 5 5.96 0.83 -10.93
C ASN A 5 4.57 1.44 -10.81
N GLY A 6 3.96 1.44 -9.61
CA GLY A 6 2.64 2.01 -9.38
C GLY A 6 1.47 1.19 -9.93
N THR A 7 1.63 -0.12 -10.08
CA THR A 7 0.56 -1.00 -10.56
C THR A 7 -0.63 -1.03 -9.59
N ASN A 8 -0.37 -1.08 -8.29
CA ASN A 8 -1.42 -0.97 -7.27
C ASN A 8 -2.11 0.41 -7.30
N PHE A 9 -1.35 1.50 -7.50
CA PHE A 9 -1.91 2.84 -7.66
C PHE A 9 -2.87 2.92 -8.86
N GLU A 10 -2.45 2.48 -10.04
CA GLU A 10 -3.31 2.45 -11.22
C GLU A 10 -4.55 1.57 -11.02
N ASN A 11 -4.36 0.44 -10.34
CA ASN A 11 -5.44 -0.47 -10.04
C ASN A 11 -6.50 0.15 -9.11
N ILE A 12 -6.09 0.96 -8.13
CA ILE A 12 -7.02 1.74 -7.28
C ILE A 12 -7.82 2.72 -8.13
N VAL A 13 -7.13 3.51 -8.98
CA VAL A 13 -7.81 4.49 -9.85
C VAL A 13 -8.88 3.85 -10.73
N ASN A 14 -8.59 2.66 -11.26
CA ASN A 14 -9.48 1.98 -12.19
C ASN A 14 -10.64 1.21 -11.52
N ASN A 15 -10.49 0.80 -10.25
CA ASN A 15 -11.40 -0.14 -9.61
C ASN A 15 -12.04 0.39 -8.30
N CYS A 16 -11.85 1.67 -7.99
CA CYS A 16 -12.50 2.32 -6.85
C CYS A 16 -13.33 3.53 -7.32
N PRO A 17 -14.46 3.32 -8.02
CA PRO A 17 -15.21 4.38 -8.68
C PRO A 17 -15.87 5.38 -7.71
N GLU A 18 -16.13 4.95 -6.47
CA GLU A 18 -16.73 5.80 -5.43
C GLU A 18 -15.68 6.63 -4.68
N HIS A 19 -14.39 6.43 -4.99
CA HIS A 19 -13.27 7.12 -4.37
C HIS A 19 -12.46 7.91 -5.38
N GLU A 20 -12.05 9.11 -5.01
CA GLU A 20 -11.17 9.93 -5.83
C GLU A 20 -9.72 9.83 -5.35
N VAL A 21 -8.82 9.52 -6.27
CA VAL A 21 -7.38 9.64 -6.01
C VAL A 21 -6.96 11.08 -6.28
N VAL A 22 -6.98 11.91 -5.26
CA VAL A 22 -6.71 13.36 -5.36
C VAL A 22 -5.24 13.67 -5.62
N LEU A 23 -4.32 12.82 -5.14
CA LEU A 23 -2.88 13.06 -5.26
C LEU A 23 -2.09 11.74 -5.24
N MET A 24 -1.14 11.60 -6.16
CA MET A 24 -0.11 10.56 -6.09
C MET A 24 1.22 11.15 -5.58
N VAL A 25 1.72 10.62 -4.47
CA VAL A 25 2.97 11.06 -3.85
C VAL A 25 4.07 10.03 -4.06
N HIS A 26 5.23 10.47 -4.53
CA HIS A 26 6.37 9.59 -4.79
C HIS A 26 7.69 10.15 -4.22
N ASN A 27 8.68 9.28 -4.03
CA ASN A 27 9.98 9.68 -3.47
C ASN A 27 11.14 9.55 -4.47
N LYS A 28 10.94 8.87 -5.60
CA LYS A 28 11.96 8.71 -6.65
C LYS A 28 11.74 9.70 -7.78
N LYS A 29 12.81 10.18 -8.40
CA LYS A 29 12.74 11.14 -9.51
C LYS A 29 12.04 10.53 -10.73
N HIS A 30 12.37 9.29 -11.04
CA HIS A 30 11.77 8.52 -12.11
C HIS A 30 11.25 7.20 -11.54
N CYS A 31 9.98 6.91 -11.73
CA CYS A 31 9.35 5.63 -11.40
C CYS A 31 8.09 5.46 -12.25
N GLY A 32 7.72 4.23 -12.55
CA GLY A 32 6.54 3.94 -13.38
C GLY A 32 5.24 4.53 -12.84
N ALA A 33 5.16 4.79 -11.54
CA ALA A 33 4.00 5.45 -10.95
C ALA A 33 3.79 6.88 -11.48
N VAL A 34 4.86 7.62 -11.82
CA VAL A 34 4.76 8.97 -12.41
C VAL A 34 4.13 8.91 -13.80
N GLU A 35 4.65 8.05 -14.66
CA GLU A 35 4.10 7.85 -16.02
C GLU A 35 2.62 7.46 -16.00
N ARG A 36 2.23 6.61 -15.03
CA ARG A 36 0.83 6.23 -14.83
C ARG A 36 -0.02 7.41 -14.36
N ALA A 37 0.47 8.22 -13.40
CA ALA A 37 -0.24 9.39 -12.92
C ALA A 37 -0.47 10.41 -14.04
N GLU A 38 0.53 10.68 -14.87
CA GLU A 38 0.43 11.57 -16.03
C GLU A 38 -0.61 11.05 -17.04
N ARG A 39 -0.56 9.76 -17.38
CA ARG A 39 -1.51 9.14 -18.32
C ARG A 39 -2.96 9.14 -17.79
N LEU A 40 -3.13 8.96 -16.49
CA LEU A 40 -4.44 8.95 -15.83
C LEU A 40 -4.95 10.34 -15.45
N GLY A 41 -4.16 11.40 -15.67
CA GLY A 41 -4.52 12.77 -15.31
C GLY A 41 -4.55 13.03 -13.79
N ILE A 42 -3.86 12.21 -12.99
CA ILE A 42 -3.79 12.35 -11.54
C ILE A 42 -2.64 13.29 -11.17
N PRO A 43 -2.89 14.35 -10.37
CA PRO A 43 -1.83 15.20 -9.84
C PRO A 43 -0.79 14.38 -9.08
N HIS A 44 0.49 14.70 -9.27
CA HIS A 44 1.54 14.00 -8.54
C HIS A 44 2.60 14.94 -7.99
N VAL A 45 3.18 14.57 -6.85
CA VAL A 45 4.21 15.36 -6.16
C VAL A 45 5.36 14.46 -5.72
N ARG A 46 6.58 14.89 -6.01
CA ARG A 46 7.78 14.26 -5.48
C ARG A 46 8.14 14.79 -4.10
N LEU A 47 8.10 13.95 -3.09
CA LEU A 47 8.62 14.27 -1.77
C LEU A 47 10.16 14.29 -1.80
N LYS A 48 10.73 15.50 -1.81
CA LYS A 48 12.18 15.73 -1.72
C LYS A 48 12.63 15.87 -0.28
N THR A 49 11.77 16.41 0.56
CA THR A 49 12.05 16.69 1.97
C THR A 49 11.91 15.45 2.85
N LYS A 50 12.69 15.43 3.94
CA LYS A 50 12.50 14.52 5.05
C LYS A 50 11.75 15.19 6.21
N GLN A 51 11.37 16.46 6.07
CA GLN A 51 10.68 17.22 7.10
C GLN A 51 9.22 16.82 7.16
N ASP A 52 8.80 16.33 8.31
CA ASP A 52 7.44 15.80 8.47
C ASP A 52 6.39 16.90 8.41
N ASP A 53 6.68 18.11 8.89
CA ASP A 53 5.73 19.23 8.85
C ASP A 53 5.30 19.57 7.41
N GLU A 54 6.25 19.63 6.48
CA GLU A 54 5.93 19.86 5.06
C GLU A 54 5.12 18.72 4.45
N ARG A 55 5.40 17.48 4.85
CA ARG A 55 4.65 16.31 4.39
C ARG A 55 3.23 16.32 4.94
N ILE A 56 3.08 16.57 6.24
CA ILE A 56 1.79 16.62 6.91
C ILE A 56 0.93 17.72 6.28
N GLU A 57 1.50 18.91 6.07
CA GLU A 57 0.79 20.02 5.44
C GLU A 57 0.33 19.69 4.02
N LEU A 58 1.17 19.01 3.23
CA LEU A 58 0.80 18.58 1.88
C LEU A 58 -0.50 17.76 1.89
N PHE A 59 -0.58 16.73 2.75
CA PHE A 59 -1.77 15.88 2.81
C PHE A 59 -3.00 16.60 3.37
N LYS A 60 -2.81 17.56 4.29
CA LYS A 60 -3.90 18.41 4.82
C LYS A 60 -4.46 19.34 3.75
N VAL A 61 -3.59 20.00 2.97
CA VAL A 61 -4.00 20.88 1.86
C VAL A 61 -4.82 20.13 0.82
N TRP A 62 -4.43 18.89 0.50
CA TRP A 62 -5.16 18.04 -0.44
C TRP A 62 -6.39 17.35 0.17
N ARG A 63 -6.67 17.55 1.47
CA ARG A 63 -7.83 17.00 2.18
C ARG A 63 -8.01 15.50 1.97
N ALA A 64 -6.92 14.75 1.96
CA ALA A 64 -6.98 13.30 1.81
C ALA A 64 -7.61 12.67 3.06
N ASP A 65 -8.68 11.89 2.87
CA ASP A 65 -9.32 11.13 3.93
C ASP A 65 -8.46 9.94 4.37
N TYR A 66 -7.81 9.30 3.40
CA TYR A 66 -6.90 8.17 3.60
C TYR A 66 -5.59 8.35 2.84
N ILE A 67 -4.54 7.77 3.38
CA ILE A 67 -3.20 7.70 2.77
C ILE A 67 -2.89 6.24 2.49
N ILE A 68 -2.88 5.85 1.23
CA ILE A 68 -2.60 4.47 0.82
C ILE A 68 -1.12 4.33 0.45
N LEU A 69 -0.41 3.42 1.13
CA LEU A 69 0.95 3.04 0.79
C LEU A 69 0.90 1.88 -0.21
N ALA A 70 1.14 2.17 -1.46
CA ALA A 70 1.11 1.20 -2.56
C ALA A 70 2.54 0.97 -3.09
N GLY A 71 3.31 0.15 -2.39
CA GLY A 71 4.72 -0.06 -2.68
C GLY A 71 5.60 1.14 -2.33
N TYR A 72 5.30 1.85 -1.26
CA TYR A 72 6.13 2.93 -0.74
C TYR A 72 7.26 2.36 0.13
N MET A 73 8.51 2.59 -0.27
CA MET A 73 9.70 1.90 0.25
C MET A 73 10.40 2.64 1.40
N ARG A 74 9.76 3.63 2.01
CA ARG A 74 10.33 4.36 3.16
C ARG A 74 9.46 4.18 4.39
N ILE A 75 10.11 4.05 5.55
CA ILE A 75 9.44 4.07 6.84
C ILE A 75 8.92 5.49 7.11
N LEU A 76 7.69 5.58 7.56
CA LEU A 76 7.08 6.82 8.00
C LEU A 76 7.53 7.09 9.45
N SER A 77 7.71 8.36 9.79
CA SER A 77 8.05 8.74 11.16
C SER A 77 6.84 8.64 12.09
N PRO A 78 7.05 8.45 13.41
CA PRO A 78 5.98 8.53 14.39
C PRO A 78 5.15 9.80 14.27
N LYS A 79 5.80 10.95 14.13
CA LYS A 79 5.13 12.25 13.96
C LYS A 79 4.17 12.29 12.77
N PHE A 80 4.55 11.69 11.65
CA PHE A 80 3.69 11.61 10.47
C PHE A 80 2.50 10.66 10.72
N ILE A 81 2.73 9.53 11.36
CA ILE A 81 1.69 8.54 11.68
C ILE A 81 0.68 9.15 12.65
N ASP A 82 1.13 9.83 13.70
CA ASP A 82 0.29 10.49 14.70
C ASP A 82 -0.57 11.62 14.13
N ALA A 83 -0.10 12.26 13.05
CA ALA A 83 -0.87 13.30 12.38
C ALA A 83 -2.08 12.74 11.59
N PHE A 84 -2.10 11.43 11.29
CA PHE A 84 -3.14 10.77 10.51
C PHE A 84 -3.60 9.45 11.17
N PRO A 85 -4.12 9.49 12.41
CA PRO A 85 -4.47 8.29 13.17
C PRO A 85 -5.55 7.48 12.44
N ASN A 86 -5.30 6.18 12.26
CA ASN A 86 -6.19 5.25 11.56
C ASN A 86 -6.54 5.64 10.11
N LYS A 87 -5.72 6.47 9.47
CA LYS A 87 -5.92 6.91 8.09
C LYS A 87 -4.84 6.45 7.11
N ILE A 88 -3.77 5.83 7.61
CA ILE A 88 -2.69 5.32 6.78
C ILE A 88 -2.86 3.82 6.63
N ILE A 89 -2.98 3.37 5.40
CA ILE A 89 -3.20 1.95 5.05
C ILE A 89 -2.05 1.50 4.16
N ASN A 90 -1.51 0.31 4.46
CA ASN A 90 -0.46 -0.32 3.69
C ASN A 90 -0.91 -1.69 3.16
N ILE A 91 -0.38 -2.09 2.02
CA ILE A 91 -0.44 -3.45 1.53
C ILE A 91 0.95 -4.08 1.62
N HIS A 92 1.03 -5.25 2.27
CA HIS A 92 2.27 -5.98 2.51
C HIS A 92 2.19 -7.36 1.84
N PRO A 93 3.23 -7.80 1.10
CA PRO A 93 3.20 -9.03 0.32
C PRO A 93 3.48 -10.29 1.14
N SER A 94 2.82 -10.43 2.28
CA SER A 94 2.80 -11.67 3.08
C SER A 94 1.52 -11.78 3.91
N LEU A 95 1.28 -12.96 4.49
CA LEU A 95 0.25 -13.16 5.50
C LEU A 95 0.80 -12.75 6.88
N LEU A 96 0.70 -11.46 7.22
CA LEU A 96 1.13 -10.97 8.53
C LEU A 96 0.46 -11.75 9.69
N PRO A 97 1.18 -12.02 10.78
CA PRO A 97 2.49 -11.45 11.19
C PRO A 97 3.72 -12.14 10.58
N LYS A 98 3.57 -13.11 9.68
CA LYS A 98 4.71 -13.77 9.04
C LYS A 98 5.39 -12.85 8.02
N PHE A 99 6.71 -12.97 7.91
CA PHE A 99 7.53 -12.34 6.87
C PHE A 99 7.36 -10.81 6.82
N LYS A 100 7.49 -10.14 7.97
CA LYS A 100 7.53 -8.69 8.07
C LYS A 100 8.75 -8.11 7.36
N GLY A 101 8.66 -6.83 6.96
CA GLY A 101 9.77 -6.08 6.40
C GLY A 101 10.06 -6.39 4.93
N LEU A 102 11.33 -6.27 4.55
CA LEU A 102 11.77 -6.43 3.17
C LEU A 102 11.82 -7.90 2.72
N ASN A 103 11.71 -8.11 1.40
CA ASN A 103 11.86 -9.43 0.77
C ASN A 103 10.88 -10.50 1.29
N ALA A 104 9.66 -10.10 1.65
CA ALA A 104 8.67 -11.00 2.24
C ALA A 104 8.34 -12.22 1.37
N VAL A 105 8.31 -12.06 0.04
CA VAL A 105 8.07 -13.16 -0.90
C VAL A 105 9.25 -14.14 -0.92
N GLU A 106 10.48 -13.65 -0.88
CA GLU A 106 11.70 -14.46 -0.80
C GLU A 106 11.75 -15.23 0.52
N GLN A 107 11.48 -14.54 1.65
CA GLN A 107 11.37 -15.18 2.96
C GLN A 107 10.31 -16.31 2.96
N ALA A 108 9.16 -16.08 2.34
CA ALA A 108 8.10 -17.10 2.24
C ALA A 108 8.55 -18.30 1.42
N LEU A 109 9.23 -18.07 0.30
CA LEU A 109 9.73 -19.14 -0.56
C LEU A 109 10.78 -20.01 0.16
N GLU A 110 11.67 -19.38 0.93
CA GLU A 110 12.73 -20.06 1.69
C GLU A 110 12.22 -20.76 2.96
N SER A 111 11.07 -20.36 3.49
CA SER A 111 10.54 -20.87 4.75
C SER A 111 10.08 -22.33 4.70
N GLY A 112 9.77 -22.84 3.50
CA GLY A 112 9.11 -24.14 3.32
C GLY A 112 7.61 -24.15 3.64
N ASP A 113 7.02 -22.99 3.89
CA ASP A 113 5.57 -22.84 4.05
C ASP A 113 4.85 -23.20 2.74
N LYS A 114 3.63 -23.71 2.86
CA LYS A 114 2.79 -24.03 1.69
C LYS A 114 1.98 -22.87 1.17
N THR A 115 1.88 -21.80 1.95
CA THR A 115 1.08 -20.63 1.64
C THR A 115 1.79 -19.35 2.06
N THR A 116 1.54 -18.31 1.30
CA THR A 116 1.81 -16.91 1.63
C THR A 116 0.61 -16.08 1.22
N GLY A 117 0.78 -14.81 0.92
CA GLY A 117 -0.31 -13.96 0.45
C GLY A 117 0.02 -12.49 0.55
N CYS A 118 -1.01 -11.69 0.77
CA CYS A 118 -0.87 -10.27 1.04
C CYS A 118 -1.82 -9.84 2.16
N THR A 119 -1.46 -8.76 2.84
CA THR A 119 -2.20 -8.20 3.97
C THR A 119 -2.40 -6.72 3.75
N VAL A 120 -3.64 -6.24 3.87
CA VAL A 120 -3.96 -4.82 4.00
C VAL A 120 -4.15 -4.52 5.48
N HIS A 121 -3.42 -3.53 5.99
CA HIS A 121 -3.41 -3.20 7.41
C HIS A 121 -3.24 -1.70 7.65
N TYR A 122 -3.66 -1.22 8.81
CA TYR A 122 -3.33 0.12 9.26
C TYR A 122 -1.85 0.23 9.63
N VAL A 123 -1.25 1.37 9.33
CA VAL A 123 0.16 1.64 9.66
C VAL A 123 0.26 2.20 11.07
N THR A 124 1.17 1.63 11.85
CA THR A 124 1.56 2.07 13.19
C THR A 124 3.07 2.33 13.21
N GLU A 125 3.59 2.81 14.34
CA GLU A 125 5.04 3.04 14.50
C GLU A 125 5.84 1.74 14.38
N GLU A 126 5.27 0.63 14.84
CA GLU A 126 5.89 -0.68 14.69
C GLU A 126 5.68 -1.22 13.28
N LEU A 127 6.78 -1.60 12.62
CA LEU A 127 6.77 -2.07 11.23
C LEU A 127 5.84 -3.29 11.05
N ASP A 128 4.94 -3.21 10.08
CA ASP A 128 4.01 -4.28 9.69
C ASP A 128 3.26 -4.92 10.86
N SER A 129 2.88 -4.12 11.87
CA SER A 129 2.26 -4.58 13.12
C SER A 129 0.91 -3.95 13.41
N GLY A 130 0.44 -3.04 12.57
CA GLY A 130 -0.88 -2.43 12.74
C GLY A 130 -2.04 -3.41 12.52
N ALA A 131 -3.23 -3.00 12.96
CA ALA A 131 -4.44 -3.81 12.84
C ALA A 131 -4.69 -4.25 11.39
N ILE A 132 -4.88 -5.54 11.19
CA ILE A 132 -5.18 -6.13 9.89
C ILE A 132 -6.62 -5.77 9.51
N ILE A 133 -6.80 -5.27 8.28
CA ILE A 133 -8.11 -4.99 7.71
C ILE A 133 -8.60 -6.24 6.98
N ASP A 134 -7.77 -6.78 6.06
CA ASP A 134 -8.09 -8.01 5.33
C ASP A 134 -6.82 -8.67 4.77
N GLN A 135 -6.93 -9.95 4.39
CA GLN A 135 -5.84 -10.76 3.86
C GLN A 135 -6.30 -11.62 2.68
N SER A 136 -5.40 -11.90 1.76
CA SER A 136 -5.62 -12.85 0.67
C SER A 136 -4.51 -13.89 0.62
N THR A 137 -4.88 -15.16 0.63
CA THR A 137 -3.94 -16.29 0.64
C THR A 137 -3.52 -16.68 -0.77
N VAL A 138 -2.25 -17.01 -0.93
CA VAL A 138 -1.62 -17.48 -2.18
C VAL A 138 -0.86 -18.79 -1.89
N MET A 139 -1.07 -19.80 -2.70
CA MET A 139 -0.32 -21.06 -2.60
C MET A 139 1.12 -20.89 -3.08
N ILE A 140 2.06 -21.51 -2.39
CA ILE A 140 3.45 -21.66 -2.83
C ILE A 140 3.57 -23.04 -3.49
N CYS A 141 3.92 -23.05 -4.78
CA CYS A 141 4.07 -24.27 -5.54
C CYS A 141 5.51 -24.80 -5.47
N PRO A 142 5.74 -26.12 -5.56
CA PRO A 142 7.10 -26.68 -5.42
C PRO A 142 8.14 -26.15 -6.41
N ASN A 143 7.72 -25.67 -7.58
CA ASN A 143 8.59 -25.14 -8.64
C ASN A 143 8.54 -23.61 -8.72
N ASP A 144 8.03 -22.92 -7.70
CA ASP A 144 8.01 -21.46 -7.73
C ASP A 144 9.42 -20.87 -7.66
N THR A 145 9.61 -19.86 -8.46
CA THR A 145 10.72 -18.92 -8.34
C THR A 145 10.22 -17.66 -7.62
N ILE A 146 11.14 -16.77 -7.25
CA ILE A 146 10.80 -15.46 -6.69
C ILE A 146 9.87 -14.71 -7.64
N GLU A 147 10.14 -14.74 -8.95
CA GLU A 147 9.37 -14.05 -9.97
C GLU A 147 7.94 -14.61 -10.10
N THR A 148 7.78 -15.94 -10.15
CA THR A 148 6.46 -16.56 -10.32
C THR A 148 5.59 -16.35 -9.09
N LEU A 149 6.16 -16.47 -7.89
CA LEU A 149 5.44 -16.23 -6.64
C LEU A 149 5.11 -14.74 -6.47
N THR A 150 6.06 -13.84 -6.75
CA THR A 150 5.83 -12.38 -6.71
C THR A 150 4.67 -11.97 -7.62
N HIS A 151 4.64 -12.48 -8.85
CA HIS A 151 3.55 -12.18 -9.79
C HIS A 151 2.19 -12.63 -9.24
N ARG A 152 2.12 -13.82 -8.63
CA ARG A 152 0.88 -14.35 -8.06
C ARG A 152 0.43 -13.58 -6.82
N VAL A 153 1.37 -13.16 -5.97
CA VAL A 153 1.09 -12.28 -4.82
C VAL A 153 0.58 -10.91 -5.30
N GLN A 154 1.21 -10.30 -6.32
CA GLN A 154 0.76 -9.04 -6.90
C GLN A 154 -0.66 -9.14 -7.48
N GLN A 155 -1.02 -10.26 -8.12
CA GLN A 155 -2.40 -10.47 -8.57
C GLN A 155 -3.39 -10.52 -7.39
N ALA A 156 -2.99 -11.10 -6.27
CA ALA A 156 -3.81 -11.09 -5.04
C ALA A 156 -3.93 -9.67 -4.46
N GLU A 157 -2.85 -8.90 -4.43
CA GLU A 157 -2.86 -7.49 -4.01
C GLU A 157 -3.80 -6.65 -4.87
N HIS A 158 -3.77 -6.83 -6.19
CA HIS A 158 -4.61 -6.10 -7.14
C HIS A 158 -6.11 -6.37 -6.96
N ARG A 159 -6.46 -7.54 -6.41
CA ARG A 159 -7.86 -7.86 -6.06
C ARG A 159 -8.24 -7.34 -4.68
N LEU A 160 -7.36 -7.54 -3.70
CA LEU A 160 -7.65 -7.24 -2.30
C LEU A 160 -7.70 -5.73 -2.02
N LEU A 161 -6.73 -4.96 -2.51
CA LEU A 161 -6.61 -3.55 -2.15
C LEU A 161 -7.81 -2.70 -2.60
N PRO A 162 -8.32 -2.79 -3.84
CA PRO A 162 -9.55 -2.09 -4.21
C PRO A 162 -10.77 -2.56 -3.40
N LEU A 163 -10.88 -3.86 -3.10
CA LEU A 163 -11.98 -4.38 -2.29
C LEU A 163 -12.00 -3.72 -0.91
N VAL A 164 -10.84 -3.64 -0.25
CA VAL A 164 -10.71 -2.98 1.06
C VAL A 164 -11.05 -1.50 0.95
N ILE A 165 -10.53 -0.79 -0.05
CA ILE A 165 -10.77 0.65 -0.20
C ILE A 165 -12.26 0.93 -0.42
N ASN A 166 -12.94 0.19 -1.28
CA ASN A 166 -14.37 0.35 -1.54
C ASN A 166 -15.24 0.13 -0.29
N ASN A 167 -14.76 -0.63 0.69
CA ASN A 167 -15.48 -0.92 1.94
C ASN A 167 -15.10 0.02 3.10
N LEU A 168 -14.15 0.94 2.92
CA LEU A 168 -13.69 1.82 4.03
C LEU A 168 -14.80 2.74 4.57
N GLU A 169 -15.67 3.25 3.71
CA GLU A 169 -16.75 4.17 4.11
C GLU A 169 -17.90 3.47 4.84
N GLU A 170 -18.21 2.23 4.51
CA GLU A 170 -19.23 1.45 5.23
C GLU A 170 -18.89 1.29 6.72
N SER A 171 -17.61 1.20 7.04
CA SER A 171 -17.14 1.11 8.42
C SER A 171 -17.35 2.40 9.23
N TYR A 172 -17.42 3.55 8.57
CA TYR A 172 -17.67 4.86 9.19
C TYR A 172 -19.17 5.15 9.40
N ALA A 173 -20.01 4.72 8.47
CA ALA A 173 -21.46 4.91 8.53
C ALA A 173 -22.14 4.10 9.67
N ILE A 174 -21.52 2.98 10.10
CA ILE A 174 -22.08 2.11 11.16
C ILE A 174 -21.76 2.62 12.57
N LYS A 175 -20.87 3.62 12.72
CA LYS A 175 -20.43 4.15 14.04
C LYS A 175 -21.07 5.48 14.44
N HIS A 176 -22.04 5.95 13.71
CA HIS A 176 -22.89 7.11 13.99
C HIS A 176 -24.34 6.70 13.91
#